data_d95ddd36a47fb70a0029979b5d392ac0
#
_entry.id   d95ddd36a47fb70a0029979b5d392ac0
#
_cell.length_a   1.000
_cell.length_b   1.000
_cell.length_c   1.000
_cell.angle_alpha   90.00
_cell.angle_beta   90.00
_cell.angle_gamma   90.00
#
_symmetry.space_group_name_H-M   'P 1'
#
loop_
_entity.id
_entity.type
_entity.pdbx_description
1 polymer ?
#
loop_
_entity_poly.entity_id
_entity_poly.type
_entity_poly.pdbx_seq_one_letter_code
_entity_poly.pdbx_strand_id
1 'polypeptide(L)'
;MKKILFVLTLGLAMVLTSCGDQHKAQSLVKDFLNENLENEDCSFKRFSQLTPTAMIDFNRVKSMRQEMNQLPYMKKNIDYNDGTFPDTLMYLRATYQLTTHDGKKEELTQTFYLDKALTRIIAFKEN
;
A
#
# COMPACT_ATOMS: atom_id res chain seq x y z
N MET A 1 -38.75 5.69 -13.79
CA MET A 1 -38.31 4.39 -13.32
C MET A 1 -37.07 3.87 -14.07
N LYS A 2 -37.06 3.88 -15.41
CA LYS A 2 -35.90 3.38 -16.17
C LYS A 2 -34.61 4.16 -15.92
N LYS A 3 -34.68 5.48 -15.73
CA LYS A 3 -33.50 6.31 -15.42
C LYS A 3 -32.88 6.00 -14.05
N ILE A 4 -33.73 5.69 -13.06
CA ILE A 4 -33.26 5.34 -11.71
C ILE A 4 -32.57 3.99 -11.72
N LEU A 5 -33.13 3.00 -12.45
CA LEU A 5 -32.51 1.68 -12.61
C LEU A 5 -31.16 1.77 -13.32
N PHE A 6 -31.06 2.63 -14.35
CA PHE A 6 -29.81 2.84 -15.08
C PHE A 6 -28.73 3.43 -14.17
N VAL A 7 -29.09 4.42 -13.36
CA VAL A 7 -28.13 5.05 -12.40
C VAL A 7 -27.66 4.04 -11.36
N LEU A 8 -28.53 3.20 -10.84
CA LEU A 8 -28.17 2.16 -9.89
C LEU A 8 -27.21 1.13 -10.50
N THR A 9 -27.45 0.74 -11.75
CA THR A 9 -26.57 -0.20 -12.46
C THR A 9 -25.19 0.39 -12.66
N LEU A 10 -25.10 1.66 -13.03
CA LEU A 10 -23.83 2.35 -13.21
C LEU A 10 -23.07 2.46 -11.88
N GLY A 11 -23.76 2.79 -10.80
CA GLY A 11 -23.17 2.86 -9.46
C GLY A 11 -22.61 1.52 -9.02
N LEU A 12 -23.33 0.44 -9.28
CA LEU A 12 -22.88 -0.90 -8.95
C LEU A 12 -21.60 -1.29 -9.73
N ALA A 13 -21.55 -0.94 -11.02
CA ALA A 13 -20.36 -1.20 -11.84
C ALA A 13 -19.12 -0.46 -11.30
N MET A 14 -19.29 0.79 -10.86
CA MET A 14 -18.19 1.56 -10.27
C MET A 14 -17.69 0.94 -8.95
N VAL A 15 -18.60 0.46 -8.12
CA VAL A 15 -18.25 -0.22 -6.86
C VAL A 15 -17.45 -1.49 -7.14
N LEU A 16 -17.85 -2.28 -8.12
CA LEU A 16 -17.14 -3.51 -8.51
C LEU A 16 -15.72 -3.21 -8.99
N THR A 17 -15.55 -2.16 -9.81
CA THR A 17 -14.24 -1.73 -10.29
C THR A 17 -13.35 -1.28 -9.14
N SER A 18 -13.89 -0.48 -8.20
CA SER A 18 -13.18 -0.05 -6.99
C SER A 18 -12.74 -1.22 -6.13
N CYS A 19 -13.58 -2.24 -5.96
CA CYS A 19 -13.25 -3.43 -5.19
C CYS A 19 -12.11 -4.22 -5.81
N GLY A 20 -12.06 -4.32 -7.15
CA GLY A 20 -10.97 -5.00 -7.85
C GLY A 20 -9.63 -4.31 -7.64
N ASP A 21 -9.59 -2.99 -7.76
CA ASP A 21 -8.38 -2.21 -7.54
C ASP A 21 -7.95 -2.24 -6.08
N GLN A 22 -8.90 -2.15 -5.16
CA GLN A 22 -8.65 -2.25 -3.73
C GLN A 22 -7.97 -3.57 -3.39
N HIS A 23 -8.50 -4.68 -3.89
CA HIS A 23 -7.94 -6.00 -3.64
C HIS A 23 -6.53 -6.15 -4.20
N LYS A 24 -6.31 -5.65 -5.41
CA LYS A 24 -5.00 -5.67 -6.06
C LYS A 24 -3.96 -4.88 -5.27
N ALA A 25 -4.33 -3.70 -4.79
CA ALA A 25 -3.45 -2.86 -3.97
C ALA A 25 -3.10 -3.56 -2.65
N GLN A 26 -4.09 -4.15 -1.98
CA GLN A 26 -3.84 -4.91 -0.75
C GLN A 26 -2.89 -6.08 -0.97
N SER A 27 -3.05 -6.79 -2.08
CA SER A 27 -2.15 -7.90 -2.43
C SER A 27 -0.72 -7.44 -2.64
N LEU A 28 -0.52 -6.30 -3.30
CA LEU A 28 0.81 -5.71 -3.49
C LEU A 28 1.47 -5.38 -2.16
N VAL A 29 0.72 -4.79 -1.22
CA VAL A 29 1.24 -4.46 0.11
C VAL A 29 1.63 -5.74 0.87
N LYS A 30 0.78 -6.76 0.82
CA LYS A 30 1.07 -8.04 1.49
C LYS A 30 2.34 -8.69 0.94
N ASP A 31 2.46 -8.74 -0.38
CA ASP A 31 3.62 -9.32 -1.04
C ASP A 31 4.89 -8.54 -0.72
N PHE A 32 4.79 -7.21 -0.76
CA PHE A 32 5.91 -6.33 -0.43
C PHE A 32 6.41 -6.56 1.00
N LEU A 33 5.51 -6.62 1.97
CA LEU A 33 5.90 -6.85 3.37
C LEU A 33 6.45 -8.26 3.58
N ASN A 34 5.84 -9.27 2.98
CA ASN A 34 6.33 -10.65 3.09
C ASN A 34 7.74 -10.80 2.50
N GLU A 35 8.04 -10.06 1.44
CA GLU A 35 9.36 -10.09 0.80
C GLU A 35 10.42 -9.31 1.57
N ASN A 36 10.03 -8.20 2.22
CA ASN A 36 10.97 -7.24 2.77
C ASN A 36 11.06 -7.21 4.30
N LEU A 37 10.24 -7.96 5.02
CA LEU A 37 10.43 -8.14 6.45
C LEU A 37 11.59 -9.09 6.71
N GLU A 38 12.44 -8.76 7.67
CA GLU A 38 13.62 -9.54 8.00
C GLU A 38 13.36 -10.39 9.25
N ASN A 39 13.18 -11.71 9.06
CA ASN A 39 12.98 -12.69 10.13
C ASN A 39 11.75 -12.41 11.02
N GLU A 40 10.77 -11.72 10.47
CA GLU A 40 9.58 -11.32 11.21
C GLU A 40 8.35 -11.81 10.45
N ASP A 41 7.27 -12.10 11.19
CA ASP A 41 5.99 -12.46 10.61
C ASP A 41 5.00 -11.33 10.76
N CYS A 42 4.08 -11.19 9.82
CA CYS A 42 3.03 -10.20 9.92
C CYS A 42 1.65 -10.80 9.70
N SER A 43 0.67 -10.25 10.41
CA SER A 43 -0.73 -10.62 10.28
C SER A 43 -1.53 -9.35 10.03
N PHE A 44 -2.19 -9.24 8.87
CA PHE A 44 -2.92 -8.04 8.49
C PHE A 44 -4.24 -7.95 9.22
N LYS A 45 -4.55 -6.78 9.75
CA LYS A 45 -5.78 -6.52 10.48
C LYS A 45 -6.79 -5.73 9.65
N ARG A 46 -6.34 -4.67 8.98
CA ARG A 46 -7.23 -3.85 8.16
C ARG A 46 -6.46 -3.01 7.17
N PHE A 47 -7.17 -2.58 6.13
CA PHE A 47 -6.67 -1.65 5.12
C PHE A 47 -7.64 -0.50 4.99
N SER A 48 -7.13 0.71 4.76
CA SER A 48 -7.96 1.84 4.36
C SER A 48 -8.35 1.69 2.90
N GLN A 49 -9.27 2.52 2.45
CA GLN A 49 -9.65 2.57 1.04
C GLN A 49 -8.51 3.14 0.20
N LEU A 50 -8.26 2.52 -0.95
CA LEU A 50 -7.29 3.00 -1.94
C LEU A 50 -7.71 4.37 -2.45
N THR A 51 -6.79 5.35 -2.41
CA THR A 51 -7.10 6.74 -2.72
C THR A 51 -5.98 7.33 -3.59
N PRO A 52 -6.32 8.11 -4.64
CA PRO A 52 -5.29 8.80 -5.42
C PRO A 52 -4.70 9.99 -4.66
N THR A 53 -3.43 10.29 -4.93
CA THR A 53 -2.78 11.48 -4.38
C THR A 53 -1.77 12.04 -5.39
N ALA A 54 -1.76 13.36 -5.54
CA ALA A 54 -0.78 14.08 -6.35
C ALA A 54 0.19 14.91 -5.50
N MET A 55 0.13 14.75 -4.17
CA MET A 55 0.90 15.59 -3.24
C MET A 55 2.30 15.05 -2.95
N ILE A 56 2.65 13.90 -3.47
CA ILE A 56 3.94 13.26 -3.20
C ILE A 56 4.82 13.38 -4.43
N ASP A 57 5.94 14.08 -4.31
CA ASP A 57 6.90 14.23 -5.38
C ASP A 57 8.09 13.26 -5.19
N PHE A 58 9.00 13.26 -6.17
CA PHE A 58 10.15 12.37 -6.17
C PHE A 58 11.05 12.59 -4.95
N ASN A 59 11.25 13.84 -4.53
CA ASN A 59 12.08 14.14 -3.36
C ASN A 59 11.47 13.58 -2.08
N ARG A 60 10.14 13.66 -1.95
CA ARG A 60 9.45 13.09 -0.81
C ARG A 60 9.55 11.56 -0.79
N VAL A 61 9.45 10.93 -1.96
CA VAL A 61 9.64 9.48 -2.09
C VAL A 61 11.03 9.07 -1.61
N LYS A 62 12.06 9.78 -2.05
CA LYS A 62 13.45 9.49 -1.62
C LYS A 62 13.59 9.61 -0.11
N SER A 63 13.01 10.66 0.47
CA SER A 63 13.02 10.90 1.90
C SER A 63 12.36 9.77 2.68
N MET A 64 11.18 9.34 2.24
CA MET A 64 10.46 8.22 2.86
C MET A 64 11.27 6.92 2.79
N ARG A 65 11.88 6.64 1.64
CA ARG A 65 12.71 5.44 1.47
C ARG A 65 13.91 5.45 2.42
N GLN A 66 14.54 6.59 2.62
CA GLN A 66 15.64 6.74 3.56
C GLN A 66 15.19 6.49 4.99
N GLU A 67 14.07 7.04 5.38
CA GLU A 67 13.51 6.83 6.72
C GLU A 67 13.18 5.36 6.96
N MET A 68 12.53 4.72 6.00
CA MET A 68 12.14 3.32 6.13
C MET A 68 13.33 2.36 6.11
N ASN A 69 14.45 2.78 5.53
CA ASN A 69 15.69 2.01 5.57
C ASN A 69 16.28 1.90 6.97
N GLN A 70 15.83 2.72 7.91
CA GLN A 70 16.26 2.70 9.31
C GLN A 70 15.47 1.71 10.17
N LEU A 71 14.37 1.17 9.68
CA LEU A 71 13.53 0.28 10.46
C LEU A 71 14.25 -1.05 10.74
N PRO A 72 14.33 -1.47 12.01
CA PRO A 72 15.10 -2.67 12.35
C PRO A 72 14.48 -3.98 11.85
N TYR A 73 13.18 -4.00 11.59
CA TYR A 73 12.45 -5.19 11.15
C TYR A 73 12.32 -5.30 9.62
N MET A 74 12.85 -4.31 8.89
CA MET A 74 12.83 -4.32 7.42
C MET A 74 14.22 -4.60 6.87
N LYS A 75 14.28 -5.27 5.73
CA LYS A 75 15.54 -5.44 5.00
C LYS A 75 16.10 -4.08 4.61
N LYS A 76 17.43 -3.97 4.59
CA LYS A 76 18.11 -2.76 4.15
C LYS A 76 18.13 -2.71 2.62
N ASN A 77 18.08 -1.49 2.08
CA ASN A 77 18.19 -1.24 0.64
C ASN A 77 17.14 -2.02 -0.16
N ILE A 78 15.88 -1.84 0.22
CA ILE A 78 14.74 -2.49 -0.45
C ILE A 78 14.76 -2.14 -1.93
N ASP A 79 14.57 -3.15 -2.79
CA ASP A 79 14.42 -2.96 -4.22
C ASP A 79 12.95 -2.64 -4.53
N TYR A 80 12.70 -1.43 -5.01
CA TYR A 80 11.35 -0.98 -5.37
C TYR A 80 11.02 -1.23 -6.84
N ASN A 81 11.92 -1.87 -7.59
CA ASN A 81 11.74 -2.16 -9.02
C ASN A 81 11.46 -0.89 -9.82
N ASP A 82 12.32 0.12 -9.61
CA ASP A 82 12.11 1.43 -10.20
C ASP A 82 12.17 1.42 -11.73
N GLY A 83 11.28 2.20 -12.31
CA GLY A 83 11.27 2.56 -13.71
C GLY A 83 11.01 4.06 -13.80
N THR A 84 10.19 4.48 -14.75
CA THR A 84 9.76 5.88 -14.83
C THR A 84 8.92 6.24 -13.60
N PHE A 85 9.24 7.38 -12.97
CA PHE A 85 8.47 7.85 -11.83
C PHE A 85 7.08 8.28 -12.28
N PRO A 86 6.00 7.77 -11.65
CA PRO A 86 4.65 8.09 -12.08
C PRO A 86 4.23 9.51 -11.69
N ASP A 87 3.40 10.13 -12.52
CA ASP A 87 2.84 11.46 -12.26
C ASP A 87 1.81 11.46 -11.13
N THR A 88 1.09 10.35 -11.00
CA THR A 88 0.05 10.20 -9.99
C THR A 88 0.32 8.94 -9.19
N LEU A 89 0.27 9.08 -7.87
CA LEU A 89 0.38 7.95 -6.95
C LEU A 89 -0.98 7.63 -6.35
N MET A 90 -1.15 6.36 -6.00
CA MET A 90 -2.25 5.90 -5.16
C MET A 90 -1.69 5.60 -3.77
N TYR A 91 -2.53 5.66 -2.75
CA TYR A 91 -2.11 5.27 -1.41
C TYR A 91 -3.19 4.51 -0.68
N LEU A 92 -2.78 3.69 0.27
CA LEU A 92 -3.65 3.10 1.28
C LEU A 92 -2.85 2.88 2.56
N ARG A 93 -3.56 2.84 3.68
CA ARG A 93 -2.97 2.51 4.96
C ARG A 93 -3.21 1.04 5.28
N ALA A 94 -2.19 0.38 5.77
CA ALA A 94 -2.30 -0.98 6.27
C ALA A 94 -2.00 -1.00 7.75
N THR A 95 -2.84 -1.66 8.51
CA THR A 95 -2.60 -1.96 9.92
C THR A 95 -2.36 -3.46 10.05
N TYR A 96 -1.22 -3.82 10.60
CA TYR A 96 -0.86 -5.22 10.76
C TYR A 96 -0.16 -5.46 12.08
N GLN A 97 -0.17 -6.69 12.53
CA GLN A 97 0.54 -7.11 13.72
C GLN A 97 1.85 -7.75 13.30
N LEU A 98 2.95 -7.18 13.76
CA LEU A 98 4.28 -7.72 13.58
C LEU A 98 4.60 -8.66 14.74
N THR A 99 5.05 -9.87 14.44
CA THR A 99 5.51 -10.81 15.46
C THR A 99 6.99 -11.01 15.26
N THR A 100 7.80 -10.58 16.25
CA THR A 100 9.24 -10.71 16.20
C THR A 100 9.65 -12.15 16.49
N HIS A 101 10.89 -12.49 16.13
CA HIS A 101 11.41 -13.84 16.33
C HIS A 101 11.50 -14.24 17.83
N ASP A 102 11.50 -13.27 18.75
CA ASP A 102 11.46 -13.52 20.20
C ASP A 102 10.01 -13.57 20.73
N GLY A 103 9.01 -13.55 19.85
CA GLY A 103 7.62 -13.72 20.20
C GLY A 103 6.87 -12.46 20.60
N LYS A 104 7.51 -11.30 20.57
CA LYS A 104 6.84 -10.01 20.85
C LYS A 104 5.92 -9.63 19.71
N LYS A 105 4.79 -9.03 20.07
CA LYS A 105 3.79 -8.58 19.10
C LYS A 105 3.65 -7.07 19.16
N GLU A 106 3.64 -6.44 18.00
CA GLU A 106 3.50 -4.99 17.88
C GLU A 106 2.53 -4.67 16.74
N GLU A 107 1.58 -3.79 17.01
CA GLU A 107 0.64 -3.33 15.97
C GLU A 107 1.21 -2.10 15.29
N LEU A 108 1.31 -2.14 13.97
CA LEU A 108 1.86 -1.07 13.16
C LEU A 108 0.83 -0.59 12.16
N THR A 109 0.83 0.72 11.91
CA THR A 109 0.04 1.33 10.84
C THR A 109 0.99 2.10 9.93
N GLN A 110 0.97 1.78 8.65
CA GLN A 110 1.86 2.37 7.66
C GLN A 110 1.06 2.77 6.42
N THR A 111 1.48 3.84 5.78
CA THR A 111 0.90 4.29 4.51
C THR A 111 1.78 3.83 3.37
N PHE A 112 1.18 3.15 2.40
CA PHE A 112 1.88 2.63 1.21
C PHE A 112 1.45 3.42 -0.01
N TYR A 113 2.43 3.84 -0.79
CA TYR A 113 2.24 4.57 -2.05
C TYR A 113 2.53 3.63 -3.21
N LEU A 114 1.62 3.58 -4.16
CA LEU A 114 1.67 2.69 -5.31
C LEU A 114 1.56 3.49 -6.59
N ASP A 115 2.03 2.92 -7.70
CA ASP A 115 1.76 3.49 -9.01
C ASP A 115 0.28 3.34 -9.38
N LYS A 116 -0.20 4.17 -10.30
CA LYS A 116 -1.61 4.17 -10.70
C LYS A 116 -2.04 2.84 -11.33
N ALA A 117 -1.13 2.19 -12.04
CA ALA A 117 -1.41 0.89 -12.65
C ALA A 117 -1.43 -0.27 -11.65
N LEU A 118 -1.06 0.00 -10.39
CA LEU A 118 -1.01 -1.00 -9.30
C LEU A 118 -0.09 -2.17 -9.64
N THR A 119 1.13 -1.83 -10.07
CA THR A 119 2.13 -2.84 -10.43
C THR A 119 3.24 -2.96 -9.40
N ARG A 120 3.45 -1.92 -8.57
CA ARG A 120 4.55 -1.91 -7.59
C ARG A 120 4.28 -0.93 -6.45
N ILE A 121 4.98 -1.15 -5.34
CA ILE A 121 5.06 -0.20 -4.25
C ILE A 121 6.15 0.81 -4.58
N ILE A 122 5.83 2.10 -4.48
CA ILE A 122 6.77 3.20 -4.75
C ILE A 122 7.52 3.61 -3.49
N ALA A 123 6.80 3.68 -2.37
CA ALA A 123 7.35 4.07 -1.07
C ALA A 123 6.35 3.73 0.02
N PHE A 124 6.78 3.82 1.25
CA PHE A 124 5.88 3.71 2.40
C PHE A 124 6.44 4.53 3.57
N LYS A 125 5.57 4.82 4.52
CA LYS A 125 5.96 5.55 5.73
C LYS A 125 5.18 5.04 6.94
N GLU A 126 5.73 5.23 8.12
CA GLU A 126 4.98 4.99 9.36
C GLU A 126 4.02 6.15 9.64
N ASN A 127 2.90 5.83 10.24
CA ASN A 127 1.93 6.82 10.68
C ASN A 127 2.09 7.13 12.16
#